data_c1b59d7da098e5dd8eebb60b42e12dbb
#
_entry.id   c1b59d7da098e5dd8eebb60b42e12dbb
#
_cell.length_a   1.000
_cell.length_b   1.000
_cell.length_c   1.000
_cell.angle_alpha   90.00
_cell.angle_beta   90.00
_cell.angle_gamma   90.00
#
_symmetry.space_group_name_H-M   'P 1'
#
loop_
_entity.id
_entity.type
_entity.pdbx_description
1 polymer ?
#
loop_
_entity_poly.entity_id
_entity_poly.type
_entity_poly.pdbx_seq_one_letter_code
_entity_poly.pdbx_strand_id
1 'polypeptide(L)'
;LGDVYKRQLKEVCGSQMKSPAAVLYDRENNWAIQDAQGPRNENMFYTEAVQKQYRALREQGLNVDVISMEHELSGYKIVAAPMAYMFKDGYEEKLRAYAENGGTLVITYWTGLVDGTDKCFLGGTPYGLMEAAGLRTTEIDALYDWEENHGISEPGNHLEISGIYTC
;
A
#
# COMPACT_ATOMS: atom_id res chain seq x y z
N LEU A 1 -2.71 45.00 -6.08
CA LEU A 1 -3.47 43.73 -6.36
C LEU A 1 -3.23 42.64 -5.30
N GLY A 2 -2.02 42.54 -4.68
CA GLY A 2 -1.71 41.51 -3.68
C GLY A 2 -2.49 41.60 -2.35
N ASP A 3 -2.89 42.78 -1.90
CA ASP A 3 -3.55 42.96 -0.60
C ASP A 3 -5.04 42.58 -0.59
N VAL A 4 -5.73 42.67 -1.74
CA VAL A 4 -7.13 42.30 -1.86
C VAL A 4 -7.28 40.78 -1.71
N TYR A 5 -6.43 40.00 -2.38
CA TYR A 5 -6.46 38.54 -2.26
C TYR A 5 -6.08 38.05 -0.86
N LYS A 6 -5.13 38.69 -0.19
CA LYS A 6 -4.75 38.35 1.19
C LYS A 6 -5.90 38.53 2.19
N ARG A 7 -6.72 39.57 2.00
CA ARG A 7 -7.90 39.81 2.86
C ARG A 7 -9.02 38.80 2.61
N GLN A 8 -9.26 38.45 1.33
CA GLN A 8 -10.33 37.49 0.96
C GLN A 8 -9.99 36.06 1.38
N LEU A 9 -8.69 35.69 1.36
CA LEU A 9 -8.23 34.35 1.74
C LEU A 9 -7.95 34.21 3.24
N LYS A 10 -8.06 35.29 4.03
CA LYS A 10 -7.73 35.27 5.45
C LYS A 10 -8.61 34.26 6.24
N GLU A 11 -9.87 34.14 5.85
CA GLU A 11 -10.84 33.23 6.51
C GLU A 11 -10.58 31.75 6.19
N VAL A 12 -9.96 31.47 5.06
CA VAL A 12 -9.59 30.10 4.64
C VAL A 12 -8.11 29.77 4.85
N CYS A 13 -7.35 30.76 5.34
CA CYS A 13 -5.93 30.57 5.63
C CYS A 13 -5.79 29.60 6.81
N GLY A 14 -5.05 28.49 6.60
CA GLY A 14 -4.89 27.44 7.61
C GLY A 14 -6.02 26.41 7.65
N SER A 15 -7.03 26.53 6.79
CA SER A 15 -8.03 25.46 6.64
C SER A 15 -7.35 24.20 6.06
N GLN A 16 -7.67 23.06 6.64
CA GLN A 16 -7.17 21.75 6.16
C GLN A 16 -8.36 20.89 5.76
N MET A 17 -8.27 20.28 4.59
CA MET A 17 -9.20 19.22 4.22
C MET A 17 -8.76 17.93 4.91
N LYS A 18 -9.64 17.35 5.72
CA LYS A 18 -9.39 16.04 6.31
C LYS A 18 -9.59 14.97 5.25
N SER A 19 -8.58 14.14 5.05
CA SER A 19 -8.65 12.99 4.18
C SER A 19 -8.92 11.74 5.01
N PRO A 20 -10.02 11.02 4.76
CA PRO A 20 -10.32 9.78 5.47
C PRO A 20 -9.46 8.61 4.99
N ALA A 21 -8.79 8.75 3.86
CA ALA A 21 -7.98 7.71 3.23
C ALA A 21 -6.57 8.21 2.91
N ALA A 22 -5.62 7.30 2.95
CA ALA A 22 -4.25 7.54 2.52
C ALA A 22 -3.73 6.38 1.66
N VAL A 23 -2.81 6.71 0.77
CA VAL A 23 -2.01 5.73 0.02
C VAL A 23 -0.55 5.94 0.38
N LEU A 24 0.12 4.88 0.77
CA LEU A 24 1.54 4.92 1.11
C LEU A 24 2.39 4.97 -0.15
N TYR A 25 3.35 5.87 -0.17
CA TYR A 25 4.40 5.97 -1.17
C TYR A 25 5.73 6.21 -0.48
N ASP A 26 6.70 5.35 -0.73
CA ASP A 26 8.05 5.49 -0.20
C ASP A 26 9.07 5.41 -1.34
N ARG A 27 9.96 6.40 -1.39
CA ARG A 27 10.97 6.49 -2.44
C ARG A 27 12.03 5.39 -2.34
N GLU A 28 12.42 5.02 -1.12
CA GLU A 28 13.40 3.96 -0.91
C GLU A 28 12.80 2.60 -1.27
N ASN A 29 11.53 2.38 -0.94
CA ASN A 29 10.78 1.21 -1.40
C ASN A 29 10.74 1.12 -2.94
N ASN A 30 10.55 2.26 -3.62
CA ASN A 30 10.59 2.29 -5.08
C ASN A 30 11.98 1.92 -5.64
N TRP A 31 13.04 2.39 -5.00
CA TRP A 31 14.40 2.05 -5.41
C TRP A 31 14.71 0.57 -5.16
N ALA A 32 14.33 0.04 -4.01
CA ALA A 32 14.50 -1.37 -3.70
C ALA A 32 13.76 -2.27 -4.70
N ILE A 33 12.52 -1.93 -5.07
CA ILE A 33 11.76 -2.66 -6.08
C ILE A 33 12.45 -2.62 -7.44
N GLN A 34 13.04 -1.49 -7.83
CA GLN A 34 13.75 -1.35 -9.11
C GLN A 34 15.06 -2.15 -9.15
N ASP A 35 15.70 -2.36 -7.99
CA ASP A 35 16.94 -3.15 -7.86
C ASP A 35 16.67 -4.63 -7.54
N ALA A 36 15.43 -4.97 -7.22
CA ALA A 36 15.05 -6.33 -6.83
C ALA A 36 15.35 -7.36 -7.94
N GLN A 37 16.03 -8.43 -7.58
CA GLN A 37 16.35 -9.58 -8.45
C GLN A 37 15.34 -10.71 -8.23
N GLY A 38 14.07 -10.44 -8.55
CA GLY A 38 13.00 -11.44 -8.44
C GLY A 38 12.94 -12.41 -9.64
N PRO A 39 11.96 -13.29 -9.68
CA PRO A 39 11.73 -14.22 -10.80
C PRO A 39 11.53 -13.49 -12.15
N ARG A 40 11.09 -12.25 -12.11
CA ARG A 40 10.96 -11.37 -13.26
C ARG A 40 11.39 -9.96 -12.85
N ASN A 41 12.45 -9.45 -13.50
CA ASN A 41 13.06 -8.15 -13.17
C ASN A 41 12.53 -7.00 -14.01
N GLU A 42 11.51 -7.23 -14.83
CA GLU A 42 10.96 -6.25 -15.76
C GLU A 42 9.55 -5.84 -15.32
N ASN A 43 9.21 -4.59 -15.59
CA ASN A 43 7.85 -4.07 -15.42
C ASN A 43 7.34 -4.02 -13.97
N MET A 44 8.24 -3.74 -13.03
CA MET A 44 7.90 -3.55 -11.61
C MET A 44 7.33 -2.14 -11.38
N PHE A 45 6.08 -1.93 -11.76
CA PHE A 45 5.44 -0.61 -11.82
C PHE A 45 4.88 -0.16 -10.46
N TYR A 46 5.75 0.06 -9.47
CA TYR A 46 5.33 0.52 -8.13
C TYR A 46 4.54 1.84 -8.18
N THR A 47 5.02 2.81 -8.95
CA THR A 47 4.34 4.11 -9.06
C THR A 47 2.95 3.97 -9.66
N GLU A 48 2.77 3.11 -10.66
CA GLU A 48 1.46 2.81 -11.24
C GLU A 48 0.54 2.08 -10.26
N ALA A 49 1.07 1.15 -9.47
CA ALA A 49 0.31 0.48 -8.41
C ALA A 49 -0.22 1.49 -7.38
N VAL A 50 0.61 2.43 -6.94
CA VAL A 50 0.22 3.55 -6.07
C VAL A 50 -0.87 4.41 -6.73
N GLN A 51 -0.68 4.78 -7.99
CA GLN A 51 -1.65 5.60 -8.74
C GLN A 51 -2.99 4.88 -8.94
N LYS A 52 -2.99 3.57 -9.22
CA LYS A 52 -4.21 2.76 -9.34
C LYS A 52 -5.00 2.76 -8.03
N GLN A 53 -4.33 2.53 -6.90
CA GLN A 53 -4.95 2.55 -5.57
C GLN A 53 -5.50 3.96 -5.23
N TYR A 54 -4.71 5.00 -5.47
CA TYR A 54 -5.14 6.39 -5.28
C TYR A 54 -6.39 6.71 -6.12
N ARG A 55 -6.37 6.35 -7.41
CA ARG A 55 -7.51 6.58 -8.33
C ARG A 55 -8.76 5.84 -7.86
N ALA A 56 -8.63 4.56 -7.51
CA ALA A 56 -9.77 3.76 -7.03
C ALA A 56 -10.45 4.40 -5.81
N LEU A 57 -9.69 4.89 -4.84
CA LEU A 57 -10.24 5.59 -3.68
C LEU A 57 -10.86 6.95 -4.06
N ARG A 58 -10.24 7.69 -4.97
CA ARG A 58 -10.77 8.97 -5.48
C ARG A 58 -12.09 8.82 -6.23
N GLU A 59 -12.23 7.77 -7.02
CA GLU A 59 -13.46 7.44 -7.75
C GLU A 59 -14.64 7.13 -6.83
N GLN A 60 -14.36 6.69 -5.60
CA GLN A 60 -15.38 6.55 -4.54
C GLN A 60 -15.74 7.89 -3.86
N GLY A 61 -15.21 9.01 -4.34
CA GLY A 61 -15.48 10.34 -3.79
C GLY A 61 -14.70 10.68 -2.52
N LEU A 62 -13.72 9.87 -2.14
CA LEU A 62 -12.89 10.12 -0.96
C LEU A 62 -11.80 11.16 -1.23
N ASN A 63 -11.50 12.00 -0.25
CA ASN A 63 -10.23 12.71 -0.22
C ASN A 63 -9.14 11.73 0.19
N VAL A 64 -8.03 11.75 -0.53
CA VAL A 64 -6.94 10.78 -0.36
C VAL A 64 -5.63 11.54 -0.28
N ASP A 65 -4.86 11.30 0.78
CA ASP A 65 -3.51 11.79 0.92
C ASP A 65 -2.52 10.74 0.38
N VAL A 66 -1.41 11.20 -0.15
CA VAL A 66 -0.25 10.35 -0.44
C VAL A 66 0.80 10.66 0.61
N ILE A 67 1.15 9.67 1.42
CA ILE A 67 2.01 9.84 2.58
C ILE A 67 3.15 8.82 2.57
N SER A 68 4.26 9.14 3.25
CA SER A 68 5.32 8.17 3.46
C SER A 68 4.96 7.17 4.55
N MET A 69 5.66 6.04 4.60
CA MET A 69 5.46 5.04 5.64
C MET A 69 5.88 5.53 7.04
N GLU A 70 6.61 6.64 7.14
CA GLU A 70 6.98 7.28 8.41
C GLU A 70 5.85 8.14 9.00
N HIS A 71 4.87 8.53 8.17
CA HIS A 71 3.76 9.40 8.58
C HIS A 71 2.80 8.68 9.54
N GLU A 72 2.18 9.43 10.47
CA GLU A 72 1.18 8.90 11.39
C GLU A 72 -0.09 8.44 10.65
N LEU A 73 -0.55 7.21 10.99
CA LEU A 73 -1.68 6.58 10.33
C LEU A 73 -3.02 6.77 11.06
N SER A 74 -2.99 7.13 12.34
CA SER A 74 -4.16 7.18 13.23
C SER A 74 -5.28 8.13 12.79
N GLY A 75 -4.96 9.10 11.93
CA GLY A 75 -5.93 10.04 11.37
C GLY A 75 -6.78 9.50 10.22
N TYR A 76 -6.41 8.37 9.63
CA TYR A 76 -7.05 7.80 8.46
C TYR A 76 -7.93 6.61 8.83
N LYS A 77 -9.04 6.44 8.11
CA LYS A 77 -9.91 5.26 8.21
C LYS A 77 -9.42 4.12 7.33
N ILE A 78 -8.85 4.48 6.17
CA ILE A 78 -8.35 3.53 5.16
C ILE A 78 -6.92 3.93 4.83
N VAL A 79 -6.02 2.98 4.91
CA VAL A 79 -4.63 3.11 4.47
C VAL A 79 -4.33 2.01 3.46
N ALA A 80 -4.01 2.39 2.24
CA ALA A 80 -3.56 1.46 1.21
C ALA A 80 -2.02 1.46 1.15
N ALA A 81 -1.43 0.28 1.22
CA ALA A 81 0.01 0.03 1.17
C ALA A 81 0.35 -0.84 -0.04
N PRO A 82 0.26 -0.29 -1.27
CA PRO A 82 0.56 -1.05 -2.48
C PRO A 82 2.04 -1.42 -2.54
N MET A 83 2.33 -2.70 -2.81
CA MET A 83 3.70 -3.20 -2.98
C MET A 83 4.67 -2.64 -1.92
N ALA A 84 4.28 -2.70 -0.65
CA ALA A 84 5.13 -2.26 0.46
C ALA A 84 6.26 -3.29 0.69
N TYR A 85 7.17 -3.39 -0.27
CA TYR A 85 8.21 -4.39 -0.42
C TYR A 85 9.22 -4.37 0.72
N MET A 86 9.72 -3.16 1.03
CA MET A 86 10.73 -2.93 2.06
C MET A 86 10.07 -2.46 3.36
N PHE A 87 10.35 -3.17 4.43
CA PHE A 87 9.99 -2.74 5.79
C PHE A 87 11.25 -2.26 6.52
N LYS A 88 11.28 -0.98 6.86
CA LYS A 88 12.24 -0.43 7.80
C LYS A 88 11.81 -0.80 9.23
N ASP A 89 12.73 -0.66 10.18
CA ASP A 89 12.47 -0.98 11.59
C ASP A 89 11.16 -0.34 12.10
N GLY A 90 10.26 -1.17 12.60
CA GLY A 90 8.99 -0.75 13.19
C GLY A 90 7.84 -0.53 12.21
N TYR A 91 8.02 -0.73 10.91
CA TYR A 91 6.94 -0.56 9.93
C TYR A 91 5.86 -1.63 10.09
N GLU A 92 6.25 -2.89 10.30
CA GLU A 92 5.32 -3.98 10.53
C GLU A 92 4.47 -3.77 11.78
N GLU A 93 5.08 -3.35 12.88
CA GLU A 93 4.35 -3.05 14.13
C GLU A 93 3.37 -1.89 13.93
N LYS A 94 3.78 -0.85 13.21
CA LYS A 94 2.96 0.31 12.93
C LYS A 94 1.73 -0.03 12.10
N LEU A 95 1.91 -0.81 11.02
CA LEU A 95 0.81 -1.25 10.16
C LEU A 95 -0.13 -2.21 10.90
N ARG A 96 0.44 -3.14 11.68
CA ARG A 96 -0.33 -4.05 12.53
C ARG A 96 -1.15 -3.30 13.56
N ALA A 97 -0.51 -2.41 14.34
CA ALA A 97 -1.19 -1.61 15.34
C ALA A 97 -2.31 -0.73 14.74
N TYR A 98 -2.10 -0.18 13.55
CA TYR A 98 -3.15 0.55 12.84
C TYR A 98 -4.38 -0.32 12.55
N ALA A 99 -4.18 -1.54 12.05
CA ALA A 99 -5.27 -2.47 11.77
C ALA A 99 -5.96 -2.95 13.06
N GLU A 100 -5.21 -3.31 14.09
CA GLU A 100 -5.73 -3.74 15.40
C GLU A 100 -6.55 -2.65 16.10
N ASN A 101 -6.21 -1.38 15.89
CA ASN A 101 -6.96 -0.23 16.40
C ASN A 101 -8.19 0.14 15.54
N GLY A 102 -8.60 -0.71 14.61
CA GLY A 102 -9.82 -0.57 13.81
C GLY A 102 -9.64 0.21 12.52
N GLY A 103 -8.42 0.51 12.09
CA GLY A 103 -8.13 1.03 10.76
C GLY A 103 -8.28 -0.05 9.69
N THR A 104 -8.72 0.34 8.50
CA THR A 104 -8.74 -0.56 7.35
C THR A 104 -7.42 -0.47 6.61
N LEU A 105 -6.60 -1.53 6.73
CA LEU A 105 -5.33 -1.64 6.01
C LEU A 105 -5.52 -2.48 4.76
N VAL A 106 -5.18 -1.92 3.60
CA VAL A 106 -5.16 -2.62 2.30
C VAL A 106 -3.72 -2.88 1.91
N ILE A 107 -3.33 -4.14 1.90
CA ILE A 107 -2.01 -4.59 1.42
C ILE A 107 -2.16 -5.32 0.09
N THR A 108 -1.10 -5.34 -0.70
CA THR A 108 -1.07 -6.07 -1.97
C THR A 108 0.05 -7.11 -1.98
N TYR A 109 0.26 -7.76 -3.10
CA TYR A 109 1.43 -8.61 -3.32
C TYR A 109 2.74 -7.84 -3.03
N TRP A 110 3.82 -8.55 -2.79
CA TRP A 110 5.14 -7.98 -2.51
C TRP A 110 5.16 -7.08 -1.25
N THR A 111 4.38 -7.41 -0.24
CA THR A 111 4.38 -6.71 1.04
C THR A 111 5.33 -7.39 2.02
N GLY A 112 6.27 -6.62 2.61
CA GLY A 112 7.15 -7.07 3.68
C GLY A 112 8.07 -8.23 3.27
N LEU A 113 8.77 -8.11 2.14
CA LEU A 113 9.74 -9.10 1.67
C LEU A 113 11.13 -8.86 2.24
N VAL A 114 11.56 -7.60 2.32
CA VAL A 114 12.91 -7.23 2.71
C VAL A 114 12.92 -6.20 3.83
N ASP A 115 14.02 -6.16 4.58
CA ASP A 115 14.29 -5.14 5.57
C ASP A 115 14.86 -3.85 4.95
N GLY A 116 15.15 -2.83 5.76
CA GLY A 116 15.70 -1.56 5.31
C GLY A 116 17.10 -1.63 4.69
N THR A 117 17.74 -2.81 4.67
CA THR A 117 19.02 -3.09 4.01
C THR A 117 18.87 -3.97 2.77
N ASP A 118 17.61 -4.15 2.29
CA ASP A 118 17.25 -5.00 1.16
C ASP A 118 17.57 -6.50 1.35
N LYS A 119 17.58 -6.94 2.61
CA LYS A 119 17.76 -8.35 2.97
C LYS A 119 16.40 -9.01 3.18
N CYS A 120 16.17 -10.15 2.55
CA CYS A 120 14.93 -10.91 2.70
C CYS A 120 14.66 -11.31 4.15
N PHE A 121 13.46 -11.10 4.59
CA PHE A 121 12.97 -11.65 5.85
C PHE A 121 12.86 -13.17 5.77
N LEU A 122 13.18 -13.83 6.87
CA LEU A 122 12.98 -15.27 7.01
C LEU A 122 11.60 -15.56 7.59
N GLY A 123 10.96 -16.64 7.14
CA GLY A 123 9.71 -17.13 7.76
C GLY A 123 8.44 -16.84 6.98
N GLY A 124 8.52 -16.20 5.83
CA GLY A 124 7.39 -15.92 4.93
C GLY A 124 6.92 -14.46 4.97
N THR A 125 6.00 -14.14 4.08
CA THR A 125 5.48 -12.80 3.87
C THR A 125 3.96 -12.76 3.95
N PRO A 126 3.34 -11.62 4.24
CA PRO A 126 3.93 -10.33 4.63
C PRO A 126 4.55 -10.38 6.03
N TYR A 127 5.84 -10.06 6.14
CA TYR A 127 6.56 -10.14 7.41
C TYR A 127 5.86 -9.31 8.51
N GLY A 128 5.71 -9.89 9.70
CA GLY A 128 5.06 -9.25 10.85
C GLY A 128 3.55 -9.00 10.73
N LEU A 129 2.95 -9.23 9.56
CA LEU A 129 1.52 -9.00 9.30
C LEU A 129 0.74 -10.29 9.02
N MET A 130 1.39 -11.44 8.92
CA MET A 130 0.76 -12.71 8.52
C MET A 130 -0.42 -13.09 9.42
N GLU A 131 -0.28 -12.96 10.73
CA GLU A 131 -1.32 -13.27 11.69
C GLU A 131 -2.49 -12.28 11.60
N ALA A 132 -2.20 -10.98 11.57
CA ALA A 132 -3.21 -9.94 11.46
C ALA A 132 -3.98 -9.98 10.13
N ALA A 133 -3.31 -10.34 9.05
CA ALA A 133 -3.91 -10.48 7.72
C ALA A 133 -4.60 -11.84 7.51
N GLY A 134 -4.33 -12.83 8.37
CA GLY A 134 -4.85 -14.20 8.22
C GLY A 134 -4.33 -14.91 6.97
N LEU A 135 -3.19 -14.49 6.43
CA LEU A 135 -2.60 -15.08 5.22
C LEU A 135 -1.08 -15.21 5.33
N ARG A 136 -0.54 -16.15 4.60
CA ARG A 136 0.89 -16.37 4.45
C ARG A 136 1.21 -16.67 3.00
N THR A 137 2.14 -15.92 2.41
CA THR A 137 2.68 -16.23 1.10
C THR A 137 3.80 -17.26 1.25
N THR A 138 3.68 -18.39 0.62
CA THR A 138 4.66 -19.46 0.65
C THR A 138 5.55 -19.47 -0.58
N GLU A 139 5.03 -18.95 -1.69
CA GLU A 139 5.70 -18.90 -2.97
C GLU A 139 5.29 -17.67 -3.75
N ILE A 140 6.22 -17.09 -4.48
CA ILE A 140 5.98 -15.95 -5.38
C ILE A 140 6.48 -16.40 -6.75
N ASP A 141 5.55 -16.40 -7.71
CA ASP A 141 5.84 -16.70 -9.10
C ASP A 141 5.36 -15.57 -10.00
N ALA A 142 6.08 -15.36 -11.10
CA ALA A 142 5.73 -14.32 -12.07
C ALA A 142 4.88 -14.94 -13.18
N LEU A 143 3.76 -14.29 -13.47
CA LEU A 143 2.92 -14.67 -14.61
C LEU A 143 3.44 -14.02 -15.89
N TYR A 144 3.40 -14.77 -16.98
CA TYR A 144 3.58 -14.20 -18.31
C TYR A 144 2.30 -13.50 -18.78
N ASP A 145 2.42 -12.61 -19.76
CA ASP A 145 1.30 -11.78 -20.27
C ASP A 145 0.10 -12.58 -20.79
N TRP A 146 0.29 -13.88 -21.09
CA TRP A 146 -0.74 -14.82 -21.55
C TRP A 146 -1.25 -15.77 -20.46
N GLU A 147 -0.74 -15.66 -19.25
CA GLU A 147 -1.14 -16.50 -18.12
C GLU A 147 -2.15 -15.75 -17.26
N GLU A 148 -3.12 -16.49 -16.75
CA GLU A 148 -4.13 -16.01 -15.81
C GLU A 148 -4.04 -16.80 -14.52
N ASN A 149 -4.20 -16.11 -13.40
CA ASN A 149 -4.30 -16.77 -12.10
C ASN A 149 -5.74 -16.69 -11.57
N HIS A 150 -6.24 -17.80 -11.05
CA HIS A 150 -7.57 -17.87 -10.49
C HIS A 150 -7.49 -18.09 -8.98
N GLY A 151 -8.04 -17.14 -8.20
CA GLY A 151 -8.21 -17.33 -6.78
C GLY A 151 -9.34 -18.32 -6.48
N ILE A 152 -9.06 -19.33 -5.66
CA ILE A 152 -10.08 -20.24 -5.14
C ILE A 152 -10.29 -19.90 -3.67
N SER A 153 -11.53 -19.54 -3.29
CA SER A 153 -11.92 -19.41 -1.89
C SER A 153 -12.54 -20.72 -1.38
N GLU A 154 -12.26 -21.06 -0.12
CA GLU A 154 -12.96 -22.18 0.52
C GLU A 154 -14.46 -21.89 0.65
N PRO A 155 -15.33 -22.94 0.52
CA PRO A 155 -16.77 -22.78 0.66
C PRO A 155 -17.12 -22.24 2.06
N GLY A 156 -17.76 -21.06 2.09
CA GLY A 156 -18.15 -20.38 3.33
C GLY A 156 -17.60 -18.97 3.49
N ASN A 157 -16.56 -18.60 2.77
CA ASN A 157 -16.10 -17.22 2.64
C ASN A 157 -16.63 -16.63 1.34
N HIS A 158 -17.56 -15.67 1.46
CA HIS A 158 -18.16 -14.98 0.31
C HIS A 158 -17.22 -13.94 -0.34
N LEU A 159 -15.96 -14.28 -0.58
CA LEU A 159 -15.06 -13.45 -1.35
C LEU A 159 -14.74 -14.18 -2.66
N GLU A 160 -15.54 -13.94 -3.69
CA GLU A 160 -15.11 -14.23 -5.07
C GLU A 160 -14.05 -13.16 -5.45
N ILE A 161 -12.79 -13.56 -5.44
CA ILE A 161 -11.73 -12.77 -6.02
C ILE A 161 -11.54 -13.26 -7.44
N SER A 162 -12.24 -12.65 -8.39
CA SER A 162 -11.88 -12.72 -9.79
C SER A 162 -10.94 -11.55 -10.09
N GLY A 163 -9.65 -11.81 -10.16
CA GLY A 163 -8.64 -10.80 -10.49
C GLY A 163 -7.73 -11.33 -11.58
N ILE A 164 -7.76 -10.69 -12.74
CA ILE A 164 -6.69 -10.82 -13.73
C ILE A 164 -5.58 -9.89 -13.22
N TYR A 165 -4.49 -10.45 -12.73
CA TYR A 165 -3.29 -9.69 -12.42
C TYR A 165 -2.31 -9.84 -13.57
N THR A 166 -2.30 -8.85 -14.46
CA THR A 166 -1.16 -8.64 -15.36
C THR A 166 -0.13 -7.80 -14.60
N CYS A 167 1.03 -8.38 -14.34
CA CYS A 167 2.20 -7.63 -13.91
C CYS A 167 2.78 -6.83 -15.08
#